data_5442b05f299cec39550fbff4eda71b61
#
_entry.id   5442b05f299cec39550fbff4eda71b61
#
_cell.length_a   1.000
_cell.length_b   1.000
_cell.length_c   1.000
_cell.angle_alpha   90.00
_cell.angle_beta   90.00
_cell.angle_gamma   90.00
#
_symmetry.space_group_name_H-M   'P 1'
#
loop_
_entity.id
_entity.type
_entity.pdbx_description
1 polymer ?
#
loop_
_entity_poly.entity_id
_entity_poly.type
_entity_poly.pdbx_seq_one_letter_code
_entity_poly.pdbx_strand_id
1 'polypeptide(L)'
;MLYLFFKAALSGVIVAAASEVARRWPGWGALIVSLPLVSVLAMIWLWRDTHDPMRLAAHAQSTFWFVLPSLPMFLLIPYLLRAGYPFWLALACGCGLTVALYLLMIGIGPRYGLKL
;
A
#
# COMPACT_ATOMS: atom_id res chain seq x y z
N MET A 1 -10.28 14.25 -18.86
CA MET A 1 -10.61 14.84 -17.54
C MET A 1 -11.77 14.14 -16.87
N LEU A 2 -12.87 13.91 -17.59
CA LEU A 2 -14.03 13.23 -17.00
C LEU A 2 -13.67 11.82 -16.52
N TYR A 3 -12.89 11.09 -17.31
CA TYR A 3 -12.43 9.75 -16.93
C TYR A 3 -11.59 9.79 -15.65
N LEU A 4 -10.73 10.80 -15.53
CA LEU A 4 -9.88 10.95 -14.34
C LEU A 4 -10.74 11.25 -13.10
N PHE A 5 -11.75 12.09 -13.22
CA PHE A 5 -12.67 12.36 -12.11
C PHE A 5 -13.44 11.11 -11.71
N PHE A 6 -13.93 10.34 -12.68
CA PHE A 6 -14.64 9.10 -12.40
C PHE A 6 -13.73 8.11 -11.68
N LYS A 7 -12.49 7.97 -12.14
CA LYS A 7 -11.49 7.10 -11.52
C LYS A 7 -11.27 7.52 -10.06
N ALA A 8 -11.05 8.81 -9.82
CA ALA A 8 -10.79 9.32 -8.49
C ALA A 8 -12.01 9.14 -7.56
N ALA A 9 -13.21 9.42 -8.07
CA ALA A 9 -14.42 9.31 -7.28
C ALA A 9 -14.69 7.85 -6.86
N LEU A 10 -14.56 6.92 -7.80
CA LEU A 10 -14.79 5.51 -7.52
C LEU A 10 -13.78 4.98 -6.51
N SER A 11 -12.51 5.31 -6.70
CA SER A 11 -11.45 4.88 -5.79
C SER A 11 -11.67 5.46 -4.40
N GLY A 12 -12.06 6.73 -4.31
CA GLY A 12 -12.34 7.38 -3.04
C GLY A 12 -13.50 6.75 -2.30
N VAL A 13 -14.56 6.39 -3.01
CA VAL A 13 -15.72 5.71 -2.41
C VAL A 13 -15.31 4.36 -1.82
N ILE A 14 -14.51 3.60 -2.54
CA ILE A 14 -14.07 2.29 -2.05
C ILE A 14 -13.21 2.43 -0.80
N VAL A 15 -12.29 3.39 -0.77
CA VAL A 15 -11.44 3.63 0.39
C VAL A 15 -12.28 4.10 1.58
N ALA A 16 -13.24 4.99 1.34
CA ALA A 16 -14.13 5.46 2.40
C ALA A 16 -14.96 4.33 2.98
N ALA A 17 -15.47 3.45 2.13
CA ALA A 17 -16.25 2.29 2.59
C ALA A 17 -15.38 1.35 3.43
N ALA A 18 -14.17 1.08 3.00
CA ALA A 18 -13.24 0.23 3.74
C ALA A 18 -12.91 0.84 5.10
N SER A 19 -12.72 2.15 5.16
CA SER A 19 -12.45 2.88 6.39
C SER A 19 -13.63 2.77 7.36
N GLU A 20 -14.86 2.88 6.84
CA GLU A 20 -16.06 2.78 7.66
C GLU A 20 -16.24 1.39 8.24
N VAL A 21 -15.96 0.35 7.44
CA VAL A 21 -15.98 -1.04 7.93
C VAL A 21 -14.94 -1.23 9.03
N ALA A 22 -13.75 -0.67 8.86
CA ALA A 22 -12.69 -0.77 9.85
C ALA A 22 -13.08 -0.11 11.17
N ARG A 23 -13.84 0.99 11.11
CA ARG A 23 -14.32 1.70 12.30
C ARG A 23 -15.31 0.84 13.10
N ARG A 24 -16.23 0.16 12.41
CA ARG A 24 -17.29 -0.59 13.06
C ARG A 24 -16.84 -1.99 13.46
N TRP A 25 -16.07 -2.66 12.62
CA TRP A 25 -15.61 -4.02 12.86
C TRP A 25 -14.10 -4.08 12.63
N PRO A 26 -13.28 -3.81 13.66
CA PRO A 26 -11.84 -3.72 13.47
C PRO A 26 -11.19 -4.97 12.85
N GLY A 27 -11.68 -6.16 13.22
CA GLY A 27 -11.15 -7.41 12.66
C GLY A 27 -11.42 -7.54 11.16
N TRP A 28 -12.68 -7.30 10.77
CA TRP A 28 -13.05 -7.33 9.35
C TRP A 28 -12.42 -6.19 8.58
N GLY A 29 -12.30 -5.02 9.23
CA GLY A 29 -11.62 -3.89 8.62
C GLY A 29 -10.18 -4.18 8.32
N ALA A 30 -9.48 -4.83 9.24
CA ALA A 30 -8.10 -5.23 9.03
C ALA A 30 -7.98 -6.21 7.85
N LEU A 31 -8.93 -7.15 7.74
CA LEU A 31 -8.93 -8.09 6.63
C LEU A 31 -9.11 -7.38 5.29
N ILE A 32 -10.05 -6.45 5.23
CA ILE A 32 -10.32 -5.70 4.00
C ILE A 32 -9.14 -4.80 3.64
N VAL A 33 -8.58 -4.09 4.62
CA VAL A 33 -7.47 -3.17 4.40
C VAL A 33 -6.18 -3.94 4.06
N SER A 34 -6.04 -5.18 4.54
CA SER A 34 -4.88 -6.00 4.19
C SER A 34 -4.88 -6.40 2.72
N LEU A 35 -6.05 -6.41 2.07
CA LEU A 35 -6.09 -6.46 0.62
C LEU A 35 -5.50 -5.16 0.10
N PRO A 36 -4.55 -5.21 -0.85
CA PRO A 36 -3.93 -3.99 -1.35
C PRO A 36 -4.87 -3.26 -2.31
N LEU A 37 -5.89 -2.60 -1.75
CA LEU A 37 -6.97 -1.98 -2.52
C LEU A 37 -6.43 -0.97 -3.54
N VAL A 38 -5.51 -0.11 -3.12
CA VAL A 38 -4.94 0.89 -4.03
C VAL A 38 -4.21 0.22 -5.17
N SER A 39 -3.43 -0.84 -4.87
CA SER A 39 -2.70 -1.59 -5.90
C SER A 39 -3.64 -2.31 -6.84
N VAL A 40 -4.70 -2.93 -6.32
CA VAL A 40 -5.69 -3.62 -7.17
C VAL A 40 -6.39 -2.63 -8.08
N LEU A 41 -6.81 -1.48 -7.55
CA LEU A 41 -7.43 -0.44 -8.35
C LEU A 41 -6.47 0.09 -9.42
N ALA A 42 -5.22 0.32 -9.04
CA ALA A 42 -4.21 0.78 -9.98
C ALA A 42 -3.99 -0.23 -11.10
N MET A 43 -3.99 -1.53 -10.78
CA MET A 43 -3.85 -2.57 -11.79
C MET A 43 -5.06 -2.62 -12.74
N ILE A 44 -6.26 -2.45 -12.20
CA ILE A 44 -7.47 -2.43 -13.02
C ILE A 44 -7.42 -1.26 -14.01
N TRP A 45 -7.06 -0.07 -13.51
CA TRP A 45 -6.98 1.11 -14.36
C TRP A 45 -5.83 1.00 -15.37
N LEU A 46 -4.70 0.43 -14.97
CA LEU A 46 -3.58 0.21 -15.87
C LEU A 46 -3.95 -0.75 -17.00
N TRP A 47 -4.67 -1.83 -16.67
CA TRP A 47 -5.16 -2.76 -17.68
C TRP A 47 -6.11 -2.09 -18.65
N ARG A 48 -7.02 -1.29 -18.13
CA ARG A 48 -7.99 -0.58 -18.97
C ARG A 48 -7.30 0.39 -19.94
N ASP A 49 -6.23 1.04 -19.47
CA ASP A 49 -5.54 2.04 -20.28
C ASP A 49 -4.58 1.44 -21.29
N THR A 50 -3.97 0.30 -20.98
CA THR A 50 -2.88 -0.25 -21.82
C THR A 50 -3.21 -1.59 -22.47
N HIS A 51 -4.02 -2.42 -21.81
CA HIS A 51 -4.31 -3.81 -22.22
C HIS A 51 -3.02 -4.60 -22.48
N ASP A 52 -1.96 -4.31 -21.75
CA ASP A 52 -0.65 -4.92 -21.91
C ASP A 52 -0.35 -5.84 -20.72
N PRO A 53 -0.47 -7.18 -20.90
CA PRO A 53 -0.23 -8.12 -19.80
C PRO A 53 1.18 -8.05 -19.24
N MET A 54 2.17 -7.79 -20.09
CA MET A 54 3.56 -7.73 -19.65
C MET A 54 3.83 -6.52 -18.77
N ARG A 55 3.23 -5.37 -19.12
CA ARG A 55 3.34 -4.16 -18.29
C ARG A 55 2.67 -4.37 -16.95
N LEU A 56 1.50 -5.00 -16.95
CA LEU A 56 0.77 -5.28 -15.72
C LEU A 56 1.53 -6.27 -14.84
N ALA A 57 2.13 -7.28 -15.44
CA ALA A 57 2.93 -8.26 -14.70
C ALA A 57 4.15 -7.60 -14.05
N ALA A 58 4.82 -6.70 -14.77
CA ALA A 58 5.96 -5.96 -14.22
C ALA A 58 5.55 -5.09 -13.04
N HIS A 59 4.39 -4.41 -13.17
CA HIS A 59 3.86 -3.60 -12.08
C HIS A 59 3.54 -4.42 -10.84
N ALA A 60 2.87 -5.56 -11.02
CA ALA A 60 2.52 -6.43 -9.92
C ALA A 60 3.75 -6.99 -9.22
N GLN A 61 4.76 -7.38 -9.98
CA GLN A 61 6.00 -7.91 -9.44
C GLN A 61 6.76 -6.85 -8.63
N SER A 62 6.84 -5.62 -9.15
CA SER A 62 7.46 -4.52 -8.44
C SER A 62 6.70 -4.22 -7.14
N THR A 63 5.38 -4.24 -7.18
CA THR A 63 4.55 -4.03 -6.00
C THR A 63 4.86 -5.08 -4.92
N PHE A 64 5.01 -6.34 -5.32
CA PHE A 64 5.35 -7.39 -4.37
C PHE A 64 6.65 -7.07 -3.62
N TRP A 65 7.68 -6.66 -4.34
CA TRP A 65 8.97 -6.36 -3.73
C TRP A 65 8.90 -5.14 -2.81
N PHE A 66 8.11 -4.11 -3.18
CA PHE A 66 7.98 -2.92 -2.35
C PHE A 66 7.05 -3.11 -1.16
N VAL A 67 6.15 -4.10 -1.19
CA VAL A 67 5.30 -4.40 -0.04
C VAL A 67 6.12 -5.00 1.10
N LEU A 68 7.13 -5.82 0.78
CA LEU A 68 7.92 -6.48 1.81
C LEU A 68 8.55 -5.49 2.81
N PRO A 69 9.20 -4.39 2.37
CA PRO A 69 9.73 -3.41 3.31
C PRO A 69 8.67 -2.67 4.12
N SER A 70 7.43 -2.64 3.64
CA SER A 70 6.35 -1.96 4.36
C SER A 70 5.77 -2.80 5.49
N LEU A 71 6.00 -4.11 5.50
CA LEU A 71 5.43 -4.99 6.51
C LEU A 71 5.91 -4.69 7.93
N PRO A 72 7.20 -4.37 8.18
CA PRO A 72 7.64 -4.04 9.55
C PRO A 72 6.87 -2.87 10.16
N MET A 73 6.36 -1.94 9.35
CA MET A 73 5.55 -0.83 9.82
C MET A 73 4.33 -1.32 10.61
N PHE A 74 3.70 -2.39 10.13
CA PHE A 74 2.49 -2.92 10.75
C PHE A 74 2.77 -3.67 12.07
N LEU A 75 4.03 -3.90 12.39
CA LEU A 75 4.44 -4.40 13.69
C LEU A 75 4.89 -3.27 14.61
N LEU A 76 5.55 -2.27 14.03
CA LEU A 76 6.09 -1.14 14.80
C LEU A 76 4.97 -0.25 15.33
N ILE A 77 3.96 0.05 14.51
CA ILE A 77 2.87 0.93 14.93
C ILE A 77 2.11 0.37 16.14
N PRO A 78 1.67 -0.90 16.13
CA PRO A 78 1.00 -1.45 17.32
C PRO A 78 1.91 -1.44 18.55
N TYR A 79 3.20 -1.73 18.38
CA TYR A 79 4.14 -1.73 19.49
C TYR A 79 4.22 -0.36 20.14
N LEU A 80 4.35 0.70 19.33
CA LEU A 80 4.44 2.05 19.86
C LEU A 80 3.14 2.50 20.50
N LEU A 81 2.00 2.15 19.92
CA LEU A 81 0.71 2.52 20.49
C LEU A 81 0.49 1.84 21.84
N ARG A 82 0.87 0.57 21.98
CA ARG A 82 0.75 -0.16 23.23
C ARG A 82 1.72 0.37 24.29
N ALA A 83 2.82 0.96 23.86
CA ALA A 83 3.79 1.57 24.77
C ALA A 83 3.36 2.96 25.25
N GLY A 84 2.25 3.48 24.74
CA GLY A 84 1.71 4.76 25.17
C GLY A 84 2.10 5.95 24.33
N TYR A 85 2.74 5.73 23.19
CA TYR A 85 3.10 6.83 22.29
C TYR A 85 1.89 7.32 21.52
N PRO A 86 1.86 8.64 21.16
CA PRO A 86 0.75 9.18 20.37
C PRO A 86 0.66 8.54 18.99
N PHE A 87 -0.56 8.49 18.44
CA PHE A 87 -0.80 7.92 17.13
C PHE A 87 0.05 8.56 16.04
N TRP A 88 0.13 9.90 16.04
CA TRP A 88 0.87 10.60 15.00
C TRP A 88 2.37 10.27 15.03
N LEU A 89 2.92 10.10 16.22
CA LEU A 89 4.32 9.69 16.36
C LEU A 89 4.52 8.26 15.87
N ALA A 90 3.62 7.36 16.24
CA ALA A 90 3.69 5.96 15.80
C ALA A 90 3.59 5.87 14.28
N LEU A 91 2.66 6.63 13.68
CA LEU A 91 2.50 6.65 12.23
C LEU A 91 3.73 7.21 11.54
N ALA A 92 4.26 8.32 12.06
CA ALA A 92 5.46 8.94 11.48
C ALA A 92 6.67 8.00 11.54
N CYS A 93 6.84 7.30 12.66
CA CYS A 93 7.93 6.34 12.81
C CYS A 93 7.75 5.16 11.86
N GLY A 94 6.53 4.66 11.71
CA GLY A 94 6.25 3.56 10.79
C GLY A 94 6.53 3.95 9.36
N CYS A 95 6.06 5.11 8.93
CA CYS A 95 6.30 5.61 7.58
C CYS A 95 7.78 5.87 7.34
N GLY A 96 8.47 6.45 8.34
CA GLY A 96 9.92 6.69 8.24
C GLY A 96 10.70 5.40 8.08
N LEU A 97 10.33 4.37 8.85
CA LEU A 97 10.96 3.05 8.71
C LEU A 97 10.74 2.48 7.32
N THR A 98 9.52 2.59 6.80
CA THR A 98 9.20 2.08 5.47
C THR A 98 10.00 2.80 4.39
N VAL A 99 10.10 4.13 4.47
CA VAL A 99 10.89 4.92 3.53
C VAL A 99 12.36 4.52 3.59
N ALA A 100 12.90 4.35 4.79
CA ALA A 100 14.30 3.93 4.96
C ALA A 100 14.55 2.57 4.33
N LEU A 101 13.62 1.62 4.53
CA LEU A 101 13.73 0.28 3.95
C LEU A 101 13.57 0.31 2.43
N TYR A 102 12.71 1.19 1.90
CA TYR A 102 12.59 1.36 0.45
C TYR A 102 13.90 1.85 -0.15
N LEU A 103 14.52 2.86 0.46
CA LEU A 103 15.79 3.39 -0.02
C LEU A 103 16.88 2.33 0.02
N LEU A 104 16.89 1.54 1.09
CA LEU A 104 17.82 0.42 1.22
C LEU A 104 17.59 -0.61 0.11
N MET A 105 16.34 -0.95 -0.14
CA MET A 105 15.99 -1.91 -1.18
C MET A 105 16.37 -1.42 -2.57
N ILE A 106 16.12 -0.15 -2.86
CA ILE A 106 16.49 0.44 -4.14
C ILE A 106 18.00 0.43 -4.34
N GLY A 107 18.76 0.70 -3.26
CA GLY A 107 20.21 0.70 -3.35
C GLY A 107 20.81 -0.68 -3.46
N ILE A 108 20.22 -1.69 -2.80
CA ILE A 108 20.78 -3.04 -2.74
C ILE A 108 20.15 -3.97 -3.78
N GLY A 109 18.85 -3.76 -4.10
CA GLY A 109 18.10 -4.64 -4.97
C GLY A 109 18.79 -4.96 -6.30
N PRO A 110 19.26 -3.95 -7.06
CA PRO A 110 19.93 -4.21 -8.34
C PRO A 110 21.18 -5.05 -8.20
N ARG A 111 21.86 -4.99 -7.06
CA ARG A 111 23.07 -5.79 -6.83
C ARG A 111 22.75 -7.29 -6.71
N TYR A 112 21.51 -7.61 -6.35
CA TYR A 112 21.05 -8.99 -6.22
C TYR A 112 20.13 -9.39 -7.37
N GLY A 113 20.08 -8.59 -8.44
CA GLY A 113 19.31 -8.92 -9.62
C GLY A 113 17.83 -8.62 -9.53
N LEU A 114 17.39 -7.88 -8.51
CA LEU A 114 15.99 -7.49 -8.40
C LEU A 114 15.69 -6.36 -9.36
N LYS A 115 14.63 -6.52 -10.16
CA LYS A 115 14.17 -5.49 -11.07
C LYS A 115 13.06 -4.68 -10.38
N LEU A 116 13.44 -3.56 -9.83
CA LEU A 116 12.53 -2.68 -9.13
C LEU A 116 12.09 -1.49 -9.99
#